data_203df2e0ff36480a2c45dfc350540e67
#
_entry.id   203df2e0ff36480a2c45dfc350540e67
#
_cell.length_a   1.000
_cell.length_b   1.000
_cell.length_c   1.000
_cell.angle_alpha   90.00
_cell.angle_beta   90.00
_cell.angle_gamma   90.00
#
_symmetry.space_group_name_H-M   'P 1'
#
loop_
_entity.id
_entity.type
_entity.pdbx_description
1 polymer ?
#
loop_
_entity_poly.entity_id
_entity_poly.type
_entity_poly.pdbx_seq_one_letter_code
_entity_poly.pdbx_strand_id
1 'polypeptide(L)'
;MDWITFTKKFLLNYYQMKKLFLPLGILLVNYAYCQQNARQPQTTPVSSYETYQPPIFTDPQRLAKIKAAIPVVEKLYRDYAEKNHFPGMAFGLVVDNQVIYSGGYGYTDLANKTKASGKSLFRIASMSKSVTTMAILKLRDEGKLRLDDPAYLYIPELKAMPLLTKDAPAITIRNLMTHAAGFPEDNPWGDRQLDGKDEELINLIKSGISNSNVPGVQYEYSNLGFAMLGKIIGNVTGIPYQQYINENIFKPLGMDHTLWEYSKVPADLLAHGYRWEEGQWKEEALLHDGTYGAMGGILTSVEDFGKYMAFHLSAWPAKNDPEAGPIKRSSVREMQLPWVFNNLNAKFKYPNGRECALVSSYGYGLRTSRDCQERVFTGHTGGLPGFGSQWWVMPEYGIGVIANGNLTYAGMNTVNFAVMDTLISLAGLKPRELPVSPILKLRKDELVKLLPDWNNAAKSAVFAVNFFPDRSIELRKKASQALFAKIGKIRNITELKPLNQLRGNFQIEGENGSIDVYFTLTPENPGLVQQLDLKEVIK
;
A
#
# COMPACT_ATOMS: atom_id res chain seq x y z
N MET A 1 52.15 -31.15 -46.43
CA MET A 1 50.68 -31.07 -46.43
C MET A 1 50.33 -30.11 -47.57
N ASP A 2 49.88 -30.68 -48.70
CA ASP A 2 49.87 -30.00 -49.99
C ASP A 2 48.79 -28.92 -50.13
N TRP A 3 49.17 -27.83 -50.70
CA TRP A 3 48.36 -26.67 -51.05
C TRP A 3 47.13 -27.01 -51.91
N ILE A 4 47.15 -28.13 -52.63
CA ILE A 4 46.08 -28.62 -53.45
C ILE A 4 44.90 -29.20 -52.68
N THR A 5 45.14 -29.69 -51.44
CA THR A 5 44.10 -30.24 -50.55
C THR A 5 43.33 -29.14 -49.83
N PHE A 6 43.97 -27.98 -49.60
CA PHE A 6 43.34 -26.83 -48.96
C PHE A 6 42.37 -26.09 -49.89
N THR A 7 42.74 -25.95 -51.16
CA THR A 7 41.92 -25.28 -52.18
C THR A 7 40.65 -26.07 -52.55
N LYS A 8 40.73 -27.41 -52.57
CA LYS A 8 39.54 -28.28 -52.82
C LYS A 8 38.51 -28.24 -51.67
N LYS A 9 38.96 -28.15 -50.43
CA LYS A 9 38.05 -28.01 -49.28
C LYS A 9 37.38 -26.64 -49.23
N PHE A 10 38.07 -25.58 -49.66
CA PHE A 10 37.51 -24.23 -49.68
C PHE A 10 36.45 -24.03 -50.77
N LEU A 11 36.67 -24.63 -51.95
CA LEU A 11 35.72 -24.59 -53.08
C LEU A 11 34.46 -25.46 -52.80
N LEU A 12 34.60 -26.57 -52.12
CA LEU A 12 33.46 -27.42 -51.75
C LEU A 12 32.54 -26.76 -50.70
N ASN A 13 33.11 -26.06 -49.75
CA ASN A 13 32.35 -25.30 -48.76
C ASN A 13 31.67 -24.06 -49.36
N TYR A 14 32.28 -23.40 -50.33
CA TYR A 14 31.69 -22.26 -51.03
C TYR A 14 30.49 -22.66 -51.89
N TYR A 15 30.52 -23.87 -52.53
CA TYR A 15 29.40 -24.38 -53.31
C TYR A 15 28.24 -24.90 -52.45
N GLN A 16 28.52 -25.40 -51.25
CA GLN A 16 27.48 -25.79 -50.30
C GLN A 16 26.81 -24.56 -49.66
N MET A 17 27.55 -23.49 -49.37
CA MET A 17 26.97 -22.23 -48.85
C MET A 17 26.04 -21.54 -49.86
N LYS A 18 26.36 -21.58 -51.20
CA LYS A 18 25.44 -21.02 -52.21
C LYS A 18 24.12 -21.77 -52.32
N LYS A 19 24.06 -23.08 -52.04
CA LYS A 19 22.82 -23.86 -52.03
C LYS A 19 21.94 -23.62 -50.79
N LEU A 20 22.51 -23.13 -49.67
CA LEU A 20 21.76 -22.79 -48.47
C LEU A 20 21.18 -21.35 -48.50
N PHE A 21 21.78 -20.43 -49.27
CA PHE A 21 21.33 -19.05 -49.33
C PHE A 21 20.19 -18.77 -50.33
N LEU A 22 19.97 -19.63 -51.32
CA LEU A 22 18.87 -19.43 -52.27
C LEU A 22 17.48 -19.64 -51.66
N PRO A 23 17.21 -20.66 -50.82
CA PRO A 23 15.90 -20.80 -50.19
C PRO A 23 15.66 -19.80 -49.05
N LEU A 24 16.73 -19.29 -48.38
CA LEU A 24 16.58 -18.28 -47.33
C LEU A 24 16.21 -16.90 -47.88
N GLY A 25 16.72 -16.54 -49.07
CA GLY A 25 16.37 -15.29 -49.76
C GLY A 25 14.90 -15.25 -50.18
N ILE A 26 14.34 -16.37 -50.66
CA ILE A 26 12.94 -16.48 -51.06
C ILE A 26 12.01 -16.48 -49.84
N LEU A 27 12.42 -17.07 -48.71
CA LEU A 27 11.66 -17.02 -47.45
C LEU A 27 11.65 -15.60 -46.81
N LEU A 28 12.76 -14.88 -46.90
CA LEU A 28 12.84 -13.50 -46.39
C LEU A 28 12.05 -12.51 -47.24
N VAL A 29 12.01 -12.71 -48.57
CA VAL A 29 11.20 -11.86 -49.47
C VAL A 29 9.71 -12.16 -49.29
N ASN A 30 9.30 -13.41 -49.07
CA ASN A 30 7.90 -13.73 -48.75
C ASN A 30 7.49 -13.25 -47.35
N TYR A 31 8.41 -13.27 -46.38
CA TYR A 31 8.15 -12.71 -45.03
C TYR A 31 8.02 -11.17 -45.06
N ALA A 32 8.84 -10.49 -45.84
CA ALA A 32 8.73 -9.04 -46.06
C ALA A 32 7.46 -8.66 -46.84
N TYR A 33 7.01 -9.50 -47.79
CA TYR A 33 5.79 -9.26 -48.57
C TYR A 33 4.51 -9.50 -47.72
N CYS A 34 4.53 -10.47 -46.81
CA CYS A 34 3.43 -10.66 -45.84
C CYS A 34 3.35 -9.54 -44.81
N GLN A 35 4.47 -8.94 -44.39
CA GLN A 35 4.45 -7.80 -43.46
C GLN A 35 4.00 -6.50 -44.13
N GLN A 36 4.21 -6.29 -45.42
CA GLN A 36 3.76 -5.09 -46.13
C GLN A 36 2.24 -5.05 -46.38
N ASN A 37 1.52 -6.18 -46.28
CA ASN A 37 0.08 -6.23 -46.43
C ASN A 37 -0.70 -6.31 -45.11
N ALA A 38 -0.03 -6.34 -43.95
CA ALA A 38 -0.68 -6.08 -42.68
C ALA A 38 -1.01 -4.57 -42.61
N ARG A 39 -2.26 -4.22 -42.91
CA ARG A 39 -2.78 -2.87 -42.69
C ARG A 39 -2.46 -2.49 -41.23
N GLN A 40 -1.46 -1.64 -41.03
CA GLN A 40 -1.30 -0.94 -39.78
C GLN A 40 -2.57 -0.10 -39.60
N PRO A 41 -3.28 -0.24 -38.48
CA PRO A 41 -4.32 0.71 -38.16
C PRO A 41 -3.62 2.06 -37.96
N GLN A 42 -3.87 3.00 -38.88
CA GLN A 42 -3.48 4.40 -38.72
C GLN A 42 -4.41 5.04 -37.68
N THR A 43 -4.22 4.69 -36.42
CA THR A 43 -4.71 5.49 -35.32
C THR A 43 -3.53 5.75 -34.43
N THR A 44 -3.15 7.02 -34.32
CA THR A 44 -2.27 7.47 -33.23
C THR A 44 -2.83 6.88 -31.95
N PRO A 45 -2.07 6.07 -31.18
CA PRO A 45 -2.60 5.54 -29.92
C PRO A 45 -2.98 6.72 -29.06
N VAL A 46 -4.26 6.92 -28.81
CA VAL A 46 -4.69 7.87 -27.79
C VAL A 46 -4.09 7.34 -26.50
N SER A 47 -3.16 8.10 -25.95
CA SER A 47 -2.46 7.72 -24.73
C SER A 47 -3.51 7.57 -23.63
N SER A 48 -3.67 6.38 -23.09
CA SER A 48 -4.70 6.06 -22.09
C SER A 48 -4.60 6.92 -20.82
N TYR A 49 -3.43 7.53 -20.55
CA TYR A 49 -3.26 8.44 -19.41
C TYR A 49 -3.94 9.81 -19.63
N GLU A 50 -4.13 10.28 -20.87
CA GLU A 50 -4.79 11.55 -21.15
C GLU A 50 -6.29 11.52 -20.83
N THR A 51 -6.92 10.35 -20.89
CA THR A 51 -8.35 10.17 -20.62
C THR A 51 -8.64 9.61 -19.22
N TYR A 52 -7.61 9.20 -18.46
CA TYR A 52 -7.77 8.63 -17.14
C TYR A 52 -8.27 9.68 -16.14
N GLN A 53 -9.38 9.37 -15.49
CA GLN A 53 -9.93 10.13 -14.37
C GLN A 53 -9.79 9.31 -13.09
N PRO A 54 -9.15 9.87 -12.04
CA PRO A 54 -9.00 9.17 -10.77
C PRO A 54 -10.35 9.02 -10.04
N PRO A 55 -10.50 8.00 -9.19
CA PRO A 55 -11.66 7.88 -8.30
C PRO A 55 -11.87 9.10 -7.41
N ILE A 56 -13.13 9.52 -7.25
CA ILE A 56 -13.54 10.72 -6.53
C ILE A 56 -14.57 10.41 -5.43
N PHE A 57 -14.69 11.31 -4.45
CA PHE A 57 -15.82 11.30 -3.53
C PHE A 57 -16.99 12.03 -4.14
N THR A 58 -18.17 11.41 -4.10
CA THR A 58 -19.39 11.97 -4.73
C THR A 58 -20.25 12.76 -3.75
N ASP A 59 -20.01 12.64 -2.42
CA ASP A 59 -20.76 13.41 -1.41
C ASP A 59 -20.11 14.78 -1.15
N PRO A 60 -20.74 15.90 -1.61
CA PRO A 60 -20.19 17.25 -1.39
C PRO A 60 -20.23 17.69 0.08
N GLN A 61 -21.04 17.03 0.92
CA GLN A 61 -21.14 17.34 2.36
C GLN A 61 -20.21 16.48 3.21
N ARG A 62 -19.42 15.59 2.61
CA ARG A 62 -18.55 14.63 3.29
C ARG A 62 -17.71 15.27 4.40
N LEU A 63 -16.99 16.34 4.12
CA LEU A 63 -16.14 17.02 5.10
C LEU A 63 -16.96 17.64 6.25
N ALA A 64 -18.11 18.23 5.96
CA ALA A 64 -18.99 18.81 6.98
C ALA A 64 -19.53 17.72 7.93
N LYS A 65 -19.95 16.56 7.38
CA LYS A 65 -20.42 15.42 8.15
C LYS A 65 -19.30 14.83 9.05
N ILE A 66 -18.07 14.74 8.54
CA ILE A 66 -16.91 14.30 9.34
C ILE A 66 -16.66 15.27 10.48
N LYS A 67 -16.65 16.59 10.22
CA LYS A 67 -16.47 17.62 11.25
C LYS A 67 -17.56 17.56 12.32
N ALA A 68 -18.80 17.30 11.94
CA ALA A 68 -19.91 17.14 12.88
C ALA A 68 -19.76 15.91 13.81
N ALA A 69 -19.00 14.89 13.39
CA ALA A 69 -18.74 13.70 14.19
C ALA A 69 -17.57 13.89 15.21
N ILE A 70 -16.78 14.97 15.10
CA ILE A 70 -15.59 15.21 15.96
C ILE A 70 -15.92 15.13 17.46
N PRO A 71 -16.99 15.72 18.01
CA PRO A 71 -17.28 15.62 19.45
C PRO A 71 -17.46 14.17 19.93
N VAL A 72 -18.02 13.29 19.08
CA VAL A 72 -18.19 11.87 19.40
C VAL A 72 -16.84 11.16 19.37
N VAL A 73 -16.00 11.47 18.38
CA VAL A 73 -14.63 10.93 18.27
C VAL A 73 -13.80 11.34 19.49
N GLU A 74 -13.85 12.59 19.88
CA GLU A 74 -13.15 13.10 21.07
C GLU A 74 -13.59 12.36 22.34
N LYS A 75 -14.90 12.17 22.49
CA LYS A 75 -15.44 11.40 23.63
C LYS A 75 -14.93 9.97 23.66
N LEU A 76 -14.87 9.29 22.49
CA LEU A 76 -14.34 7.92 22.41
C LEU A 76 -12.88 7.83 22.90
N TYR A 77 -12.02 8.77 22.49
CA TYR A 77 -10.64 8.80 22.96
C TYR A 77 -10.53 9.10 24.45
N ARG A 78 -11.30 10.06 24.97
CA ARG A 78 -11.31 10.42 26.41
C ARG A 78 -11.80 9.27 27.28
N ASP A 79 -12.94 8.66 26.93
CA ASP A 79 -13.48 7.51 27.67
C ASP A 79 -12.50 6.32 27.66
N TYR A 80 -11.82 6.10 26.53
CA TYR A 80 -10.82 5.05 26.39
C TYR A 80 -9.59 5.33 27.27
N ALA A 81 -9.09 6.55 27.26
CA ALA A 81 -7.95 6.97 28.07
C ALA A 81 -8.23 6.84 29.56
N GLU A 82 -9.39 7.31 30.01
CA GLU A 82 -9.83 7.22 31.41
C GLU A 82 -9.95 5.76 31.86
N LYS A 83 -10.67 4.95 31.09
CA LYS A 83 -10.89 3.52 31.40
C LYS A 83 -9.60 2.72 31.50
N ASN A 84 -8.58 3.07 30.71
CA ASN A 84 -7.31 2.33 30.63
C ASN A 84 -6.17 3.02 31.38
N HIS A 85 -6.47 3.98 32.27
CA HIS A 85 -5.50 4.66 33.14
C HIS A 85 -4.37 5.37 32.39
N PHE A 86 -4.66 6.01 31.25
CA PHE A 86 -3.66 6.83 30.60
C PHE A 86 -3.40 8.09 31.39
N PRO A 87 -2.14 8.42 31.76
CA PRO A 87 -1.83 9.74 32.35
C PRO A 87 -2.16 10.87 31.38
N GLY A 88 -1.78 10.69 30.09
CA GLY A 88 -2.06 11.60 29.03
C GLY A 88 -2.15 10.90 27.67
N MET A 89 -2.91 11.48 26.75
CA MET A 89 -3.08 11.01 25.39
C MET A 89 -3.23 12.21 24.46
N ALA A 90 -2.63 12.14 23.28
CA ALA A 90 -2.92 13.03 22.15
C ALA A 90 -3.51 12.21 20.99
N PHE A 91 -4.47 12.78 20.27
CA PHE A 91 -5.15 12.09 19.17
C PHE A 91 -5.56 13.06 18.06
N GLY A 92 -5.79 12.55 16.86
CA GLY A 92 -6.15 13.41 15.74
C GLY A 92 -6.78 12.69 14.57
N LEU A 93 -7.37 13.49 13.68
CA LEU A 93 -8.01 13.09 12.45
C LEU A 93 -7.33 13.76 11.25
N VAL A 94 -7.02 12.94 10.24
CA VAL A 94 -6.55 13.39 8.94
C VAL A 94 -7.61 13.06 7.90
N VAL A 95 -7.97 14.03 7.08
CA VAL A 95 -8.92 13.86 5.99
C VAL A 95 -8.30 14.39 4.71
N ASP A 96 -8.25 13.53 3.71
CA ASP A 96 -7.57 13.80 2.45
C ASP A 96 -6.10 14.20 2.70
N ASN A 97 -5.75 15.45 2.52
CA ASN A 97 -4.37 15.93 2.67
C ASN A 97 -4.18 16.86 3.89
N GLN A 98 -5.08 16.82 4.86
CA GLN A 98 -5.07 17.78 5.97
C GLN A 98 -5.36 17.14 7.33
N VAL A 99 -4.67 17.62 8.35
CA VAL A 99 -5.07 17.42 9.74
C VAL A 99 -6.26 18.33 10.02
N ILE A 100 -7.45 17.74 10.22
CA ILE A 100 -8.68 18.51 10.45
C ILE A 100 -9.01 18.66 11.92
N TYR A 101 -8.40 17.84 12.77
CA TYR A 101 -8.58 17.87 14.21
C TYR A 101 -7.36 17.28 14.92
N SER A 102 -6.96 17.94 16.01
CA SER A 102 -6.01 17.41 16.99
C SER A 102 -6.48 17.78 18.40
N GLY A 103 -6.38 16.84 19.33
CA GLY A 103 -6.83 17.01 20.71
C GLY A 103 -5.93 16.29 21.71
N GLY A 104 -6.22 16.49 22.98
CA GLY A 104 -5.51 15.83 24.07
C GLY A 104 -6.39 15.54 25.27
N TYR A 105 -5.94 14.61 26.11
CA TYR A 105 -6.53 14.21 27.38
C TYR A 105 -5.45 14.08 28.44
N GLY A 106 -5.72 14.47 29.65
CA GLY A 106 -4.81 14.28 30.78
C GLY A 106 -3.53 15.11 30.71
N TYR A 107 -2.43 14.53 31.15
CA TYR A 107 -1.15 15.22 31.36
C TYR A 107 0.01 14.48 30.68
N THR A 108 0.89 15.20 30.02
CA THR A 108 2.18 14.70 29.52
C THR A 108 3.20 14.54 30.65
N ASP A 109 3.08 15.36 31.69
CA ASP A 109 3.90 15.35 32.90
C ASP A 109 2.96 15.45 34.10
N LEU A 110 2.91 14.42 34.93
CA LEU A 110 2.06 14.37 36.12
C LEU A 110 2.58 15.27 37.26
N ALA A 111 3.90 15.39 37.39
CA ALA A 111 4.52 16.19 38.45
C ALA A 111 4.25 17.69 38.24
N ASN A 112 4.43 18.16 37.02
CA ASN A 112 4.22 19.57 36.65
C ASN A 112 2.80 19.85 36.14
N LYS A 113 1.94 18.84 36.03
CA LYS A 113 0.57 18.94 35.52
C LYS A 113 0.50 19.57 34.10
N THR A 114 1.49 19.26 33.26
CA THR A 114 1.56 19.74 31.87
C THR A 114 0.48 19.02 31.05
N LYS A 115 -0.49 19.76 30.51
CA LYS A 115 -1.63 19.19 29.79
C LYS A 115 -1.21 18.61 28.45
N ALA A 116 -1.72 17.43 28.12
CA ALA A 116 -1.55 16.82 26.78
C ALA A 116 -2.36 17.58 25.72
N SER A 117 -1.77 17.75 24.56
CA SER A 117 -2.40 18.41 23.39
C SER A 117 -1.93 17.77 22.08
N GLY A 118 -2.53 18.16 20.97
CA GLY A 118 -2.07 17.74 19.63
C GLY A 118 -0.62 18.15 19.29
N LYS A 119 -0.05 19.10 20.04
CA LYS A 119 1.35 19.58 19.88
C LYS A 119 2.35 18.86 20.78
N SER A 120 1.88 18.14 21.80
CA SER A 120 2.76 17.41 22.71
C SER A 120 3.54 16.33 22.00
N LEU A 121 4.83 16.19 22.33
CA LEU A 121 5.77 15.29 21.69
C LEU A 121 5.86 13.98 22.47
N PHE A 122 5.34 12.93 21.91
CA PHE A 122 5.41 11.57 22.43
C PHE A 122 6.45 10.76 21.68
N ARG A 123 7.12 9.83 22.35
CA ARG A 123 7.88 8.81 21.65
C ARG A 123 6.90 7.84 21.00
N ILE A 124 6.95 7.76 19.65
CA ILE A 124 5.98 7.00 18.87
C ILE A 124 6.40 5.55 18.60
N ALA A 125 7.53 5.15 19.17
CA ALA A 125 8.02 3.78 19.09
C ALA A 125 8.05 3.25 17.64
N SER A 126 7.58 2.03 17.42
CA SER A 126 7.67 1.34 16.12
C SER A 126 6.92 2.00 14.96
N MET A 127 6.13 3.04 15.18
CA MET A 127 5.62 3.87 14.08
C MET A 127 6.79 4.50 13.28
N SER A 128 7.97 4.67 13.90
CA SER A 128 9.22 5.14 13.28
C SER A 128 9.66 4.28 12.10
N LYS A 129 9.35 2.98 12.11
CA LYS A 129 9.74 2.03 11.07
C LYS A 129 9.28 2.44 9.67
N SER A 130 8.08 2.99 9.56
CA SER A 130 7.56 3.48 8.28
C SER A 130 8.37 4.64 7.72
N VAL A 131 8.90 5.51 8.59
CA VAL A 131 9.75 6.63 8.18
C VAL A 131 11.13 6.12 7.73
N THR A 132 11.71 5.17 8.45
CA THR A 132 12.97 4.52 8.08
C THR A 132 12.87 3.84 6.70
N THR A 133 11.79 3.11 6.44
CA THR A 133 11.58 2.49 5.11
C THR A 133 11.31 3.52 4.02
N MET A 134 10.66 4.65 4.33
CA MET A 134 10.52 5.75 3.38
C MET A 134 11.89 6.32 2.97
N ALA A 135 12.82 6.45 3.91
CA ALA A 135 14.20 6.87 3.61
C ALA A 135 14.94 5.86 2.72
N ILE A 136 14.79 4.55 2.97
CA ILE A 136 15.33 3.51 2.08
C ILE A 136 14.73 3.61 0.66
N LEU A 137 13.42 3.83 0.54
CA LEU A 137 12.77 3.99 -0.78
C LEU A 137 13.25 5.24 -1.49
N LYS A 138 13.52 6.33 -0.77
CA LYS A 138 14.14 7.52 -1.36
C LYS A 138 15.51 7.20 -1.96
N LEU A 139 16.36 6.48 -1.23
CA LEU A 139 17.67 6.05 -1.74
C LEU A 139 17.53 5.12 -2.96
N ARG A 140 16.54 4.24 -2.97
CA ARG A 140 16.22 3.41 -4.13
C ARG A 140 15.77 4.26 -5.33
N ASP A 141 14.86 5.21 -5.12
CA ASP A 141 14.32 6.08 -6.18
C ASP A 141 15.40 6.99 -6.78
N GLU A 142 16.45 7.28 -6.00
CA GLU A 142 17.66 7.99 -6.42
C GLU A 142 18.72 7.06 -7.06
N GLY A 143 18.47 5.75 -7.14
CA GLY A 143 19.38 4.77 -7.73
C GLY A 143 20.61 4.44 -6.87
N LYS A 144 20.61 4.79 -5.57
CA LYS A 144 21.74 4.57 -4.66
C LYS A 144 21.79 3.15 -4.07
N LEU A 145 20.66 2.43 -4.09
CA LEU A 145 20.55 1.03 -3.67
C LEU A 145 19.40 0.34 -4.42
N ARG A 146 19.36 -0.99 -4.34
CA ARG A 146 18.24 -1.81 -4.82
C ARG A 146 17.67 -2.62 -3.66
N LEU A 147 16.36 -2.78 -3.59
CA LEU A 147 15.72 -3.50 -2.47
C LEU A 147 16.10 -4.98 -2.41
N ASP A 148 16.41 -5.57 -3.55
CA ASP A 148 16.78 -6.98 -3.67
C ASP A 148 18.31 -7.21 -3.60
N ASP A 149 19.09 -6.15 -3.37
CA ASP A 149 20.50 -6.29 -3.07
C ASP A 149 20.68 -7.03 -1.74
N PRO A 150 21.66 -7.96 -1.66
CA PRO A 150 22.08 -8.54 -0.39
C PRO A 150 22.51 -7.45 0.60
N ALA A 151 21.97 -7.50 1.82
CA ALA A 151 22.27 -6.51 2.85
C ALA A 151 23.77 -6.43 3.21
N TYR A 152 24.53 -7.52 3.01
CA TYR A 152 25.97 -7.53 3.22
C TYR A 152 26.76 -6.60 2.27
N LEU A 153 26.17 -6.11 1.18
CA LEU A 153 26.82 -5.09 0.33
C LEU A 153 26.91 -3.75 1.06
N TYR A 154 26.06 -3.52 2.04
CA TYR A 154 25.97 -2.29 2.82
C TYR A 154 26.43 -2.47 4.27
N ILE A 155 26.36 -3.69 4.81
CA ILE A 155 26.89 -4.10 6.12
C ILE A 155 27.73 -5.35 5.88
N PRO A 156 29.04 -5.21 5.55
CA PRO A 156 29.89 -6.33 5.14
C PRO A 156 29.95 -7.49 6.14
N GLU A 157 29.79 -7.21 7.42
CA GLU A 157 29.82 -8.19 8.50
C GLU A 157 28.73 -9.27 8.35
N LEU A 158 27.60 -8.95 7.74
CA LEU A 158 26.54 -9.91 7.46
C LEU A 158 26.94 -11.03 6.49
N LYS A 159 28.02 -10.84 5.70
CA LYS A 159 28.46 -11.83 4.72
C LYS A 159 28.97 -13.13 5.38
N ALA A 160 29.56 -13.01 6.56
CA ALA A 160 30.09 -14.16 7.32
C ALA A 160 29.05 -14.79 8.26
N MET A 161 27.87 -14.19 8.40
CA MET A 161 26.83 -14.67 9.30
C MET A 161 26.26 -16.00 8.79
N PRO A 162 26.24 -17.07 9.62
CA PRO A 162 25.62 -18.32 9.23
C PRO A 162 24.11 -18.17 9.14
N LEU A 163 23.53 -18.71 8.07
CA LEU A 163 22.07 -18.78 7.90
C LEU A 163 21.56 -20.15 8.39
N LEU A 164 20.24 -20.26 8.59
CA LEU A 164 19.62 -21.45 9.19
C LEU A 164 19.85 -22.73 8.35
N THR A 165 19.89 -22.61 7.02
CA THR A 165 20.13 -23.72 6.09
C THR A 165 21.21 -23.35 5.06
N LYS A 166 21.85 -24.37 4.45
CA LYS A 166 22.89 -24.16 3.43
C LYS A 166 22.36 -23.61 2.11
N ASP A 167 21.09 -23.80 1.81
CA ASP A 167 20.40 -23.32 0.60
C ASP A 167 19.66 -22.00 0.84
N ALA A 168 19.76 -21.42 2.04
CA ALA A 168 19.13 -20.15 2.35
C ALA A 168 19.66 -19.03 1.44
N PRO A 169 18.77 -18.19 0.87
CA PRO A 169 19.20 -17.01 0.12
C PRO A 169 19.82 -15.96 1.06
N ALA A 170 20.65 -15.09 0.51
CA ALA A 170 21.16 -13.95 1.25
C ALA A 170 20.01 -13.04 1.72
N ILE A 171 20.13 -12.49 2.93
CA ILE A 171 19.19 -11.49 3.44
C ILE A 171 19.27 -10.24 2.56
N THR A 172 18.13 -9.78 2.04
CA THR A 172 18.03 -8.57 1.22
C THR A 172 17.53 -7.38 2.04
N ILE A 173 17.69 -6.15 1.52
CA ILE A 173 17.09 -4.96 2.12
C ILE A 173 15.56 -5.12 2.22
N ARG A 174 14.91 -5.69 1.19
CA ARG A 174 13.47 -6.00 1.21
C ARG A 174 13.09 -6.90 2.37
N ASN A 175 13.87 -7.95 2.65
CA ASN A 175 13.60 -8.84 3.77
C ASN A 175 13.64 -8.09 5.11
N LEU A 176 14.59 -7.18 5.30
CA LEU A 176 14.66 -6.33 6.50
C LEU A 176 13.43 -5.42 6.62
N MET A 177 13.00 -4.78 5.52
CA MET A 177 11.86 -3.87 5.47
C MET A 177 10.52 -4.55 5.74
N THR A 178 10.42 -5.86 5.51
CA THR A 178 9.17 -6.64 5.57
C THR A 178 9.11 -7.62 6.73
N HIS A 179 10.10 -7.61 7.64
CA HIS A 179 10.21 -8.60 8.72
C HIS A 179 10.27 -10.06 8.22
N ALA A 180 10.92 -10.27 7.08
CA ALA A 180 11.15 -11.58 6.50
C ALA A 180 12.64 -11.94 6.41
N ALA A 181 13.48 -11.33 7.26
CA ALA A 181 14.92 -11.59 7.27
C ALA A 181 15.30 -12.92 7.94
N GLY A 182 14.36 -13.56 8.63
CA GLY A 182 14.59 -14.80 9.37
C GLY A 182 15.12 -14.58 10.78
N PHE A 183 15.20 -13.35 11.27
CA PHE A 183 15.55 -13.05 12.66
C PHE A 183 14.38 -13.38 13.59
N PRO A 184 14.66 -13.74 14.87
CA PRO A 184 13.60 -13.99 15.84
C PRO A 184 12.82 -12.71 16.18
N GLU A 185 11.61 -12.90 16.68
CA GLU A 185 10.84 -11.82 17.32
C GLU A 185 11.63 -11.30 18.53
N ASP A 186 11.87 -9.98 18.58
CA ASP A 186 12.81 -9.37 19.50
C ASP A 186 12.26 -8.13 20.24
N ASN A 187 10.92 -7.93 20.30
CA ASN A 187 10.34 -6.74 20.90
C ASN A 187 10.83 -6.45 22.33
N PRO A 188 10.72 -7.38 23.30
CA PRO A 188 11.13 -7.06 24.68
C PRO A 188 12.62 -6.74 24.83
N TRP A 189 13.44 -7.35 23.97
CA TRP A 189 14.88 -7.08 23.93
C TRP A 189 15.20 -5.79 23.20
N GLY A 190 14.70 -5.63 21.96
CA GLY A 190 14.98 -4.50 21.09
C GLY A 190 14.51 -3.15 21.68
N ASP A 191 13.37 -3.14 22.34
CA ASP A 191 12.80 -1.95 22.95
C ASP A 191 13.70 -1.34 24.05
N ARG A 192 14.65 -2.10 24.58
CA ARG A 192 15.63 -1.67 25.57
C ARG A 192 17.01 -1.31 24.97
N GLN A 193 17.16 -1.41 23.63
CA GLN A 193 18.42 -1.14 22.94
C GLN A 193 18.43 0.24 22.25
N LEU A 194 17.45 1.12 22.52
CA LEU A 194 17.21 2.32 21.72
C LEU A 194 18.46 3.21 21.59
N ASP A 195 19.21 3.38 22.70
CA ASP A 195 20.43 4.19 22.81
C ASP A 195 21.73 3.44 22.43
N GLY A 196 21.62 2.18 21.99
CA GLY A 196 22.76 1.35 21.58
C GLY A 196 23.62 2.01 20.51
N LYS A 197 24.94 1.73 20.58
CA LYS A 197 25.92 2.31 19.66
C LYS A 197 26.13 1.47 18.41
N ASP A 198 26.64 2.10 17.34
CA ASP A 198 27.01 1.42 16.09
C ASP A 198 27.94 0.23 16.31
N GLU A 199 28.93 0.39 17.21
CA GLU A 199 29.90 -0.67 17.52
C GLU A 199 29.22 -1.88 18.16
N GLU A 200 28.22 -1.68 19.00
CA GLU A 200 27.46 -2.76 19.67
C GLU A 200 26.67 -3.56 18.64
N LEU A 201 26.00 -2.89 17.70
CA LEU A 201 25.30 -3.54 16.58
C LEU A 201 26.27 -4.37 15.73
N ILE A 202 27.41 -3.80 15.35
CA ILE A 202 28.42 -4.50 14.55
C ILE A 202 29.04 -5.68 15.30
N ASN A 203 29.29 -5.54 16.58
CA ASN A 203 29.81 -6.64 17.42
C ASN A 203 28.78 -7.76 17.57
N LEU A 204 27.49 -7.43 17.73
CA LEU A 204 26.42 -8.41 17.73
C LEU A 204 26.36 -9.19 16.40
N ILE A 205 26.47 -8.52 15.26
CA ILE A 205 26.53 -9.20 13.96
C ILE A 205 27.75 -10.12 13.86
N LYS A 206 28.92 -9.65 14.25
CA LYS A 206 30.19 -10.44 14.22
C LYS A 206 30.17 -11.64 15.15
N SER A 207 29.53 -11.55 16.31
CA SER A 207 29.39 -12.66 17.24
C SER A 207 28.36 -13.71 16.79
N GLY A 208 27.58 -13.40 15.77
CA GLY A 208 26.56 -14.28 15.22
C GLY A 208 25.17 -13.96 15.75
N ILE A 209 24.19 -13.85 14.84
CA ILE A 209 22.78 -13.66 15.15
C ILE A 209 22.06 -14.99 15.02
N SER A 210 21.20 -15.32 15.99
CA SER A 210 20.33 -16.49 15.89
C SER A 210 19.27 -16.26 14.82
N ASN A 211 19.02 -17.30 14.02
CA ASN A 211 17.96 -17.28 13.01
C ASN A 211 16.81 -18.19 13.48
N SER A 212 15.59 -17.70 13.39
CA SER A 212 14.37 -18.48 13.66
C SER A 212 13.79 -19.08 12.39
N ASN A 213 14.00 -18.42 11.25
CA ASN A 213 13.46 -18.81 9.95
C ASN A 213 14.50 -18.63 8.83
N VAL A 214 14.22 -19.22 7.66
CA VAL A 214 14.95 -18.94 6.43
C VAL A 214 14.49 -17.59 5.86
N PRO A 215 15.41 -16.72 5.38
CA PRO A 215 15.06 -15.44 4.78
C PRO A 215 14.01 -15.59 3.66
N GLY A 216 12.98 -14.74 3.69
CA GLY A 216 11.91 -14.70 2.70
C GLY A 216 10.77 -15.70 2.90
N VAL A 217 10.85 -16.60 3.88
CA VAL A 217 9.86 -17.69 4.06
C VAL A 217 8.68 -17.25 4.93
N GLN A 218 8.94 -16.59 6.05
CA GLN A 218 7.91 -16.23 7.03
C GLN A 218 8.07 -14.81 7.54
N TYR A 219 6.97 -14.22 7.98
CA TYR A 219 6.95 -13.00 8.77
C TYR A 219 7.38 -13.32 10.20
N GLU A 220 8.39 -12.60 10.69
CA GLU A 220 8.76 -12.57 12.10
C GLU A 220 9.32 -11.19 12.46
N TYR A 221 8.64 -10.52 13.37
CA TYR A 221 8.91 -9.12 13.69
C TYR A 221 10.30 -8.93 14.31
N SER A 222 11.14 -8.09 13.73
CA SER A 222 12.49 -7.83 14.23
C SER A 222 12.83 -6.35 14.28
N ASN A 223 13.12 -5.86 15.47
CA ASN A 223 13.69 -4.53 15.71
C ASN A 223 15.14 -4.45 15.21
N LEU A 224 15.90 -5.52 15.39
CA LEU A 224 17.28 -5.64 14.91
C LEU A 224 17.37 -5.39 13.40
N GLY A 225 16.42 -5.94 12.60
CA GLY A 225 16.37 -5.69 11.16
C GLY A 225 16.23 -4.21 10.82
N PHE A 226 15.47 -3.45 11.61
CA PHE A 226 15.30 -2.01 11.41
C PHE A 226 16.49 -1.19 11.91
N ALA A 227 17.20 -1.60 12.96
CA ALA A 227 18.49 -1.02 13.32
C ALA A 227 19.50 -1.15 12.17
N MET A 228 19.52 -2.31 11.50
CA MET A 228 20.35 -2.52 10.29
C MET A 228 19.93 -1.60 9.13
N LEU A 229 18.63 -1.34 8.92
CA LEU A 229 18.18 -0.38 7.90
C LEU A 229 18.70 1.04 8.21
N GLY A 230 18.68 1.47 9.48
CA GLY A 230 19.31 2.72 9.90
C GLY A 230 20.80 2.77 9.57
N LYS A 231 21.52 1.68 9.85
CA LYS A 231 22.94 1.54 9.51
C LYS A 231 23.18 1.58 7.99
N ILE A 232 22.33 0.93 7.20
CA ILE A 232 22.40 0.95 5.72
C ILE A 232 22.23 2.40 5.22
N ILE A 233 21.26 3.16 5.75
CA ILE A 233 21.08 4.58 5.39
C ILE A 233 22.39 5.34 5.66
N GLY A 234 22.97 5.20 6.85
CA GLY A 234 24.24 5.84 7.22
C GLY A 234 25.39 5.46 6.29
N ASN A 235 25.57 4.18 5.99
CA ASN A 235 26.65 3.69 5.13
C ASN A 235 26.51 4.13 3.67
N VAL A 236 25.28 4.23 3.14
CA VAL A 236 25.01 4.70 1.76
C VAL A 236 25.16 6.21 1.62
N THR A 237 24.80 6.96 2.65
CA THR A 237 24.76 8.44 2.59
C THR A 237 26.01 9.12 3.14
N GLY A 238 26.78 8.43 4.00
CA GLY A 238 27.92 9.00 4.70
C GLY A 238 27.56 9.92 5.88
N ILE A 239 26.26 10.06 6.22
CA ILE A 239 25.78 10.86 7.35
C ILE A 239 24.87 10.03 8.26
N PRO A 240 24.68 10.40 9.55
CA PRO A 240 23.76 9.70 10.44
C PRO A 240 22.35 9.60 9.83
N TYR A 241 21.68 8.44 10.00
CA TYR A 241 20.33 8.24 9.44
C TYR A 241 19.33 9.27 9.97
N GLN A 242 19.48 9.73 11.22
CA GLN A 242 18.66 10.78 11.80
C GLN A 242 18.75 12.09 11.01
N GLN A 243 19.97 12.49 10.67
CA GLN A 243 20.19 13.69 9.87
C GLN A 243 19.61 13.52 8.47
N TYR A 244 19.85 12.37 7.83
CA TYR A 244 19.31 12.09 6.50
C TYR A 244 17.77 12.15 6.48
N ILE A 245 17.11 11.55 7.47
CA ILE A 245 15.64 11.56 7.58
C ILE A 245 15.12 12.97 7.87
N ASN A 246 15.76 13.72 8.76
CA ASN A 246 15.38 15.11 9.04
C ASN A 246 15.40 15.98 7.78
N GLU A 247 16.49 15.92 7.00
CA GLU A 247 16.66 16.74 5.81
C GLU A 247 15.77 16.31 4.64
N ASN A 248 15.57 15.00 4.48
CA ASN A 248 14.97 14.43 3.28
C ASN A 248 13.51 13.99 3.47
N ILE A 249 13.01 13.83 4.69
CA ILE A 249 11.64 13.40 4.98
C ILE A 249 10.91 14.44 5.83
N PHE A 250 11.42 14.77 7.04
CA PHE A 250 10.70 15.65 7.97
C PHE A 250 10.58 17.07 7.45
N LYS A 251 11.69 17.68 7.04
CA LYS A 251 11.70 19.05 6.52
C LYS A 251 10.83 19.22 5.28
N PRO A 252 10.90 18.37 4.23
CA PRO A 252 10.00 18.46 3.07
C PRO A 252 8.52 18.30 3.41
N LEU A 253 8.17 17.59 4.49
CA LEU A 253 6.80 17.44 4.98
C LEU A 253 6.38 18.52 5.97
N GLY A 254 7.27 19.43 6.36
CA GLY A 254 7.01 20.46 7.36
C GLY A 254 6.82 19.90 8.78
N MET A 255 7.47 18.78 9.11
CA MET A 255 7.43 18.15 10.44
C MET A 255 8.50 18.78 11.35
N ASP A 256 8.37 20.08 11.60
CA ASP A 256 9.42 20.92 12.17
C ASP A 256 9.69 20.67 13.66
N HIS A 257 8.76 20.04 14.36
CA HIS A 257 8.87 19.68 15.78
C HIS A 257 9.15 18.20 16.02
N THR A 258 9.46 17.44 14.95
CA THR A 258 9.77 16.01 15.05
C THR A 258 11.26 15.80 15.30
N LEU A 259 11.61 15.08 16.37
CA LEU A 259 12.97 14.95 16.89
C LEU A 259 13.30 13.47 17.20
N TRP A 260 14.58 13.20 17.50
CA TRP A 260 15.06 11.88 17.90
C TRP A 260 15.46 11.85 19.38
N GLU A 261 16.04 12.94 19.87
CA GLU A 261 16.61 13.05 21.20
C GLU A 261 15.72 13.89 22.14
N TYR A 262 15.26 13.32 23.23
CA TYR A 262 14.31 13.96 24.15
C TYR A 262 14.90 15.20 24.85
N SER A 263 16.21 15.21 25.10
CA SER A 263 16.89 16.35 25.76
C SER A 263 16.85 17.64 24.93
N LYS A 264 16.46 17.54 23.63
CA LYS A 264 16.28 18.68 22.73
C LYS A 264 14.83 19.14 22.62
N VAL A 265 13.90 18.44 23.29
CA VAL A 265 12.48 18.79 23.28
C VAL A 265 12.21 19.86 24.35
N PRO A 266 11.48 20.95 24.05
CA PRO A 266 11.02 21.90 25.06
C PRO A 266 10.23 21.17 26.16
N ALA A 267 10.51 21.48 27.43
CA ALA A 267 9.95 20.77 28.59
C ALA A 267 8.40 20.80 28.63
N ASP A 268 7.80 21.88 28.17
CA ASP A 268 6.34 22.05 28.09
C ASP A 268 5.67 21.23 26.99
N LEU A 269 6.46 20.70 26.03
CA LEU A 269 5.98 19.84 24.96
C LEU A 269 6.33 18.36 25.17
N LEU A 270 7.32 18.05 26.00
CA LEU A 270 7.80 16.68 26.21
C LEU A 270 6.80 15.85 27.01
N ALA A 271 6.45 14.68 26.50
CA ALA A 271 5.71 13.68 27.26
C ALA A 271 6.67 12.78 28.05
N HIS A 272 6.46 12.69 29.36
CA HIS A 272 7.08 11.72 30.24
C HIS A 272 6.32 10.40 30.16
N GLY A 273 7.03 9.28 30.19
CA GLY A 273 6.44 7.94 30.09
C GLY A 273 6.10 7.37 31.47
N TYR A 274 5.02 6.62 31.56
CA TYR A 274 4.56 6.01 32.80
C TYR A 274 4.15 4.56 32.59
N ARG A 275 4.16 3.79 33.71
CA ARG A 275 3.47 2.50 33.80
C ARG A 275 2.40 2.56 34.88
N TRP A 276 1.31 1.82 34.64
CA TRP A 276 0.28 1.63 35.67
C TRP A 276 0.53 0.33 36.40
N GLU A 277 0.85 0.44 37.68
CA GLU A 277 1.23 -0.69 38.52
C GLU A 277 0.78 -0.47 39.95
N GLU A 278 0.17 -1.47 40.57
CA GLU A 278 -0.34 -1.40 41.96
C GLU A 278 -1.30 -0.22 42.22
N GLY A 279 -2.11 0.12 41.21
CA GLY A 279 -3.10 1.21 41.34
C GLY A 279 -2.53 2.62 41.23
N GLN A 280 -1.28 2.79 40.79
CA GLN A 280 -0.64 4.10 40.64
C GLN A 280 0.23 4.18 39.41
N TRP A 281 0.47 5.40 38.92
CA TRP A 281 1.43 5.65 37.86
C TRP A 281 2.85 5.73 38.46
N LYS A 282 3.75 4.95 37.87
CA LYS A 282 5.19 5.00 38.12
C LYS A 282 5.88 5.53 36.86
N GLU A 283 6.69 6.56 37.00
CA GLU A 283 7.42 7.17 35.89
C GLU A 283 8.49 6.22 35.38
N GLU A 284 8.61 6.11 34.02
CA GLU A 284 9.66 5.38 33.34
C GLU A 284 10.81 6.32 32.97
N ALA A 285 12.01 5.81 32.99
CA ALA A 285 13.16 6.56 32.51
C ALA A 285 13.01 6.94 31.03
N LEU A 286 13.35 8.18 30.71
CA LEU A 286 13.43 8.61 29.30
C LEU A 286 14.60 7.93 28.61
N LEU A 287 14.34 7.35 27.43
CA LEU A 287 15.35 6.65 26.65
C LEU A 287 16.03 7.61 25.66
N HIS A 288 17.37 7.63 25.66
CA HIS A 288 18.15 8.33 24.64
C HIS A 288 17.99 7.68 23.27
N ASP A 289 18.31 8.42 22.22
CA ASP A 289 18.37 7.90 20.86
C ASP A 289 19.80 7.38 20.53
N GLY A 290 19.87 6.37 19.67
CA GLY A 290 21.12 5.75 19.22
C GLY A 290 20.93 5.01 17.89
N THR A 291 21.75 4.01 17.65
CA THR A 291 21.69 3.20 16.42
C THR A 291 20.37 2.47 16.23
N TYR A 292 19.75 2.03 17.33
CA TYR A 292 18.45 1.37 17.29
C TYR A 292 17.26 2.35 17.15
N GLY A 293 17.50 3.66 17.19
CA GLY A 293 16.45 4.65 17.00
C GLY A 293 15.68 4.52 15.66
N ALA A 294 16.33 3.97 14.63
CA ALA A 294 15.69 3.68 13.35
C ALA A 294 14.47 2.74 13.47
N MET A 295 14.41 1.91 14.51
CA MET A 295 13.26 1.01 14.77
C MET A 295 12.15 1.65 15.61
N GLY A 296 12.45 2.76 16.38
CA GLY A 296 11.50 3.23 17.38
C GLY A 296 11.78 4.59 18.03
N GLY A 297 12.80 5.36 17.58
CA GLY A 297 13.35 6.51 18.28
C GLY A 297 12.68 7.86 18.05
N ILE A 298 11.68 7.97 17.18
CA ILE A 298 11.07 9.26 16.84
C ILE A 298 10.21 9.80 17.99
N LEU A 299 10.41 11.09 18.31
CA LEU A 299 9.55 11.93 19.13
C LEU A 299 8.79 12.89 18.22
N THR A 300 7.47 12.87 18.26
CA THR A 300 6.65 13.70 17.39
C THR A 300 5.29 14.03 18.00
N SER A 301 4.65 15.05 17.45
CA SER A 301 3.28 15.43 17.78
C SER A 301 2.26 14.79 16.83
N VAL A 302 1.00 14.79 17.25
CA VAL A 302 -0.13 14.43 16.37
C VAL A 302 -0.22 15.36 15.17
N GLU A 303 0.07 16.65 15.34
CA GLU A 303 0.03 17.64 14.27
C GLU A 303 1.11 17.39 13.22
N ASP A 304 2.35 17.08 13.63
CA ASP A 304 3.44 16.80 12.68
C ASP A 304 3.27 15.43 12.02
N PHE A 305 3.01 14.38 12.80
CA PHE A 305 2.81 13.06 12.21
C PHE A 305 1.56 12.99 11.32
N GLY A 306 0.56 13.82 11.61
CA GLY A 306 -0.60 14.00 10.75
C GLY A 306 -0.25 14.49 9.32
N LYS A 307 0.82 15.31 9.16
CA LYS A 307 1.34 15.71 7.84
C LYS A 307 1.94 14.50 7.10
N TYR A 308 2.66 13.63 7.81
CA TYR A 308 3.15 12.36 7.27
C TYR A 308 2.00 11.45 6.80
N MET A 309 0.94 11.34 7.60
CA MET A 309 -0.26 10.59 7.23
C MET A 309 -0.98 11.20 6.02
N ALA A 310 -1.09 12.53 5.97
CA ALA A 310 -1.64 13.26 4.83
C ALA A 310 -0.86 12.98 3.54
N PHE A 311 0.47 12.90 3.62
CA PHE A 311 1.31 12.49 2.50
C PHE A 311 1.00 11.06 2.04
N HIS A 312 0.82 10.11 2.96
CA HIS A 312 0.39 8.75 2.64
C HIS A 312 -0.98 8.68 1.95
N LEU A 313 -1.95 9.48 2.40
CA LEU A 313 -3.27 9.59 1.75
C LEU A 313 -3.19 10.27 0.38
N SER A 314 -2.31 11.27 0.21
CA SER A 314 -2.13 12.00 -1.05
C SER A 314 -1.64 11.13 -2.21
N ALA A 315 -1.04 9.97 -1.90
CA ALA A 315 -0.61 8.98 -2.89
C ALA A 315 -1.80 8.26 -3.55
N TRP A 316 -2.99 8.34 -2.97
CA TRP A 316 -4.21 7.73 -3.46
C TRP A 316 -5.29 8.75 -3.81
N PRO A 317 -6.05 8.49 -4.86
CA PRO A 317 -5.82 7.45 -5.88
C PRO A 317 -4.60 7.76 -6.75
N ALA A 318 -4.22 6.82 -7.63
CA ALA A 318 -3.25 7.12 -8.68
C ALA A 318 -3.79 8.24 -9.57
N LYS A 319 -2.95 9.20 -9.94
CA LYS A 319 -3.34 10.42 -10.66
C LYS A 319 -2.14 11.02 -11.42
N ASN A 320 -2.43 11.91 -12.38
CA ASN A 320 -1.42 12.45 -13.31
C ASN A 320 -0.91 13.86 -12.97
N ASP A 321 -1.44 14.49 -11.90
CA ASP A 321 -0.94 15.79 -11.43
C ASP A 321 0.53 15.73 -10.96
N PRO A 322 1.25 16.86 -10.94
CA PRO A 322 2.64 16.91 -10.50
C PRO A 322 2.84 16.28 -9.12
N GLU A 323 3.95 15.58 -8.97
CA GLU A 323 4.32 14.97 -7.69
C GLU A 323 5.01 15.99 -6.79
N ALA A 324 4.62 16.02 -5.52
CA ALA A 324 5.27 16.78 -4.46
C ALA A 324 5.50 15.86 -3.25
N GLY A 325 6.62 16.07 -2.56
CA GLY A 325 6.96 15.31 -1.35
C GLY A 325 8.32 14.61 -1.45
N PRO A 326 8.72 13.90 -0.39
CA PRO A 326 10.05 13.32 -0.26
C PRO A 326 10.33 12.14 -1.20
N ILE A 327 9.31 11.35 -1.54
CA ILE A 327 9.40 10.20 -2.46
C ILE A 327 8.23 10.21 -3.46
N LYS A 328 8.34 9.39 -4.50
CA LYS A 328 7.28 9.23 -5.51
C LYS A 328 5.99 8.67 -4.88
N ARG A 329 4.83 9.13 -5.33
CA ARG A 329 3.52 8.59 -4.91
C ARG A 329 3.41 7.08 -5.18
N SER A 330 4.01 6.59 -6.27
CA SER A 330 4.08 5.15 -6.56
C SER A 330 4.86 4.39 -5.49
N SER A 331 5.94 4.96 -4.96
CA SER A 331 6.72 4.38 -3.88
C SER A 331 5.95 4.37 -2.56
N VAL A 332 5.16 5.43 -2.25
CA VAL A 332 4.26 5.43 -1.10
C VAL A 332 3.19 4.34 -1.22
N ARG A 333 2.59 4.16 -2.41
CA ARG A 333 1.63 3.06 -2.64
C ARG A 333 2.28 1.71 -2.48
N GLU A 334 3.52 1.54 -2.96
CA GLU A 334 4.30 0.31 -2.82
C GLU A 334 4.57 -0.06 -1.35
N MET A 335 4.83 0.94 -0.48
CA MET A 335 4.97 0.71 0.97
C MET A 335 3.73 0.04 1.57
N GLN A 336 2.55 0.37 1.06
CA GLN A 336 1.25 -0.05 1.60
C GLN A 336 0.78 -1.41 1.05
N LEU A 337 1.53 -2.02 0.12
CA LEU A 337 1.18 -3.34 -0.42
C LEU A 337 1.43 -4.45 0.63
N PRO A 338 0.61 -5.54 0.60
CA PRO A 338 0.77 -6.69 1.48
C PRO A 338 1.91 -7.60 1.00
N TRP A 339 3.16 -7.21 1.25
CA TRP A 339 4.34 -7.95 0.78
C TRP A 339 4.51 -9.31 1.44
N VAL A 340 4.27 -9.40 2.75
CA VAL A 340 4.38 -10.64 3.50
C VAL A 340 3.09 -10.86 4.29
N PHE A 341 2.51 -12.05 4.12
CA PHE A 341 1.35 -12.48 4.91
C PHE A 341 1.76 -12.65 6.39
N ASN A 342 0.96 -12.12 7.30
CA ASN A 342 1.18 -12.28 8.73
C ASN A 342 0.19 -13.28 9.33
N ASN A 343 -1.11 -12.94 9.32
CA ASN A 343 -2.12 -13.84 9.87
C ASN A 343 -3.52 -13.59 9.28
N LEU A 344 -4.41 -14.57 9.49
CA LEU A 344 -5.86 -14.47 9.27
C LEU A 344 -6.59 -14.68 10.59
N ASN A 345 -7.30 -13.66 11.08
CA ASN A 345 -8.26 -13.81 12.17
C ASN A 345 -9.67 -13.94 11.57
N ALA A 346 -10.16 -15.19 11.47
CA ALA A 346 -11.46 -15.47 10.84
C ALA A 346 -12.65 -14.95 11.65
N LYS A 347 -12.47 -14.68 12.96
CA LYS A 347 -13.50 -14.22 13.90
C LYS A 347 -13.06 -12.95 14.62
N PHE A 348 -12.47 -12.01 13.89
CA PHE A 348 -12.08 -10.73 14.45
C PHE A 348 -13.31 -9.95 14.92
N LYS A 349 -13.29 -9.50 16.17
CA LYS A 349 -14.37 -8.69 16.77
C LYS A 349 -13.97 -7.23 16.79
N TYR A 350 -14.76 -6.42 16.09
CA TYR A 350 -14.66 -4.98 16.17
C TYR A 350 -15.18 -4.47 17.53
N PRO A 351 -14.78 -3.27 17.97
CA PRO A 351 -15.21 -2.71 19.27
C PRO A 351 -16.74 -2.59 19.43
N ASN A 352 -17.47 -2.45 18.31
CA ASN A 352 -18.93 -2.42 18.28
C ASN A 352 -19.58 -3.82 18.35
N GLY A 353 -18.80 -4.88 18.55
CA GLY A 353 -19.26 -6.26 18.62
C GLY A 353 -19.43 -6.97 17.28
N ARG A 354 -19.27 -6.28 16.15
CA ARG A 354 -19.35 -6.89 14.82
C ARG A 354 -18.20 -7.88 14.62
N GLU A 355 -18.55 -9.12 14.22
CA GLU A 355 -17.57 -10.11 13.77
C GLU A 355 -17.34 -9.97 12.26
N CYS A 356 -16.07 -9.97 11.84
CA CYS A 356 -15.68 -9.84 10.46
C CYS A 356 -14.24 -10.33 10.30
N ALA A 357 -14.02 -11.30 9.42
CA ALA A 357 -12.67 -11.81 9.18
C ALA A 357 -11.71 -10.67 8.82
N LEU A 358 -10.51 -10.71 9.38
CA LEU A 358 -9.45 -9.73 9.16
C LEU A 358 -8.17 -10.45 8.75
N VAL A 359 -7.70 -10.15 7.54
CA VAL A 359 -6.38 -10.56 7.05
C VAL A 359 -5.38 -9.47 7.40
N SER A 360 -4.24 -9.87 7.97
CA SER A 360 -3.13 -8.97 8.27
C SER A 360 -1.88 -9.37 7.48
N SER A 361 -1.21 -8.38 6.93
CA SER A 361 0.04 -8.50 6.17
C SER A 361 0.99 -7.38 6.58
N TYR A 362 2.23 -7.48 6.15
CA TYR A 362 3.23 -6.42 6.35
C TYR A 362 3.76 -5.92 5.01
N GLY A 363 3.77 -4.60 4.86
CA GLY A 363 4.35 -3.88 3.75
C GLY A 363 5.78 -3.43 4.07
N TYR A 364 6.21 -2.27 3.55
CA TYR A 364 7.51 -1.71 3.93
C TYR A 364 7.36 -0.81 5.16
N GLY A 365 7.71 -1.37 6.33
CA GLY A 365 7.57 -0.68 7.61
C GLY A 365 6.13 -0.35 7.98
N LEU A 366 5.15 -1.02 7.40
CA LEU A 366 3.72 -0.79 7.57
C LEU A 366 2.97 -2.10 7.74
N ARG A 367 2.01 -2.11 8.64
CA ARG A 367 0.95 -3.13 8.70
C ARG A 367 -0.13 -2.78 7.71
N THR A 368 -0.60 -3.77 6.94
CA THR A 368 -1.76 -3.63 6.06
C THR A 368 -2.77 -4.71 6.43
N SER A 369 -4.01 -4.32 6.67
CA SER A 369 -5.10 -5.24 7.00
C SER A 369 -6.28 -5.03 6.07
N ARG A 370 -6.95 -6.13 5.69
CA ARG A 370 -8.19 -6.12 4.91
C ARG A 370 -9.26 -6.90 5.64
N ASP A 371 -10.44 -6.31 5.80
CA ASP A 371 -11.56 -6.96 6.45
C ASP A 371 -12.55 -7.61 5.45
N CYS A 372 -13.57 -8.31 5.97
CA CYS A 372 -14.60 -8.98 5.17
C CYS A 372 -15.51 -8.02 4.40
N GLN A 373 -15.43 -6.70 4.63
CA GLN A 373 -16.11 -5.66 3.88
C GLN A 373 -15.18 -4.98 2.86
N GLU A 374 -14.05 -5.63 2.55
CA GLU A 374 -13.03 -5.15 1.61
C GLU A 374 -12.35 -3.83 2.06
N ARG A 375 -12.54 -3.39 3.31
CA ARG A 375 -11.92 -2.18 3.82
C ARG A 375 -10.44 -2.41 4.11
N VAL A 376 -9.59 -1.55 3.59
CA VAL A 376 -8.13 -1.61 3.76
C VAL A 376 -7.69 -0.58 4.78
N PHE A 377 -6.95 -1.04 5.78
CA PHE A 377 -6.32 -0.24 6.83
C PHE A 377 -4.80 -0.35 6.68
N THR A 378 -4.11 0.77 6.60
CA THR A 378 -2.64 0.80 6.52
C THR A 378 -2.08 1.76 7.56
N GLY A 379 -1.03 1.34 8.27
CA GLY A 379 -0.40 2.13 9.30
C GLY A 379 0.55 1.31 10.17
N HIS A 380 0.78 1.72 11.40
CA HIS A 380 1.62 0.98 12.33
C HIS A 380 1.23 1.26 13.78
N THR A 381 1.49 0.28 14.64
CA THR A 381 1.42 0.42 16.10
C THR A 381 2.81 0.75 16.65
N GLY A 382 2.85 1.34 17.82
CA GLY A 382 4.09 1.56 18.58
C GLY A 382 3.93 1.22 20.04
N GLY A 383 4.94 0.62 20.64
CA GLY A 383 5.01 0.34 22.07
C GLY A 383 6.45 0.39 22.53
N LEU A 384 6.68 1.09 23.64
CA LEU A 384 7.94 1.17 24.38
C LEU A 384 7.65 1.31 25.87
N PRO A 385 8.62 1.09 26.76
CA PRO A 385 8.50 1.54 28.13
C PRO A 385 8.07 3.02 28.19
N GLY A 386 6.97 3.29 28.88
CA GLY A 386 6.38 4.62 29.01
C GLY A 386 5.44 5.04 27.89
N PHE A 387 5.35 4.35 26.75
CA PHE A 387 4.60 4.84 25.59
C PHE A 387 3.82 3.76 24.84
N GLY A 388 2.69 4.19 24.28
CA GLY A 388 1.90 3.44 23.32
C GLY A 388 1.37 4.37 22.24
N SER A 389 1.35 3.93 20.99
CA SER A 389 0.94 4.74 19.84
C SER A 389 0.35 3.90 18.72
N GLN A 390 -0.43 4.54 17.87
CA GLN A 390 -0.89 3.94 16.63
C GLN A 390 -1.41 4.99 15.66
N TRP A 391 -1.19 4.74 14.37
CA TRP A 391 -1.89 5.41 13.31
C TRP A 391 -2.45 4.41 12.30
N TRP A 392 -3.59 4.78 11.69
CA TRP A 392 -4.20 4.09 10.56
C TRP A 392 -4.67 5.08 9.53
N VAL A 393 -4.53 4.74 8.25
CA VAL A 393 -5.20 5.41 7.14
C VAL A 393 -6.04 4.41 6.37
N MET A 394 -7.16 4.88 5.83
CA MET A 394 -8.01 4.19 4.88
C MET A 394 -8.00 4.98 3.57
N PRO A 395 -7.10 4.66 2.62
CA PRO A 395 -6.93 5.45 1.40
C PRO A 395 -8.20 5.58 0.56
N GLU A 396 -8.99 4.51 0.47
CA GLU A 396 -10.25 4.52 -0.29
C GLU A 396 -11.31 5.47 0.29
N TYR A 397 -11.28 5.67 1.61
CA TYR A 397 -12.15 6.60 2.32
C TYR A 397 -11.51 7.98 2.53
N GLY A 398 -10.23 8.15 2.24
CA GLY A 398 -9.49 9.40 2.44
C GLY A 398 -9.48 9.87 3.89
N ILE A 399 -9.45 8.97 4.86
CA ILE A 399 -9.42 9.28 6.30
C ILE A 399 -8.25 8.60 6.98
N GLY A 400 -7.79 9.21 8.07
CA GLY A 400 -6.78 8.63 8.94
C GLY A 400 -6.98 9.06 10.38
N VAL A 401 -6.56 8.20 11.30
CA VAL A 401 -6.60 8.42 12.76
C VAL A 401 -5.23 8.17 13.36
N ILE A 402 -4.89 8.93 14.38
CA ILE A 402 -3.66 8.76 15.17
C ILE A 402 -3.97 8.93 16.64
N ALA A 403 -3.33 8.13 17.48
CA ALA A 403 -3.34 8.30 18.92
C ALA A 403 -1.97 7.95 19.51
N ASN A 404 -1.47 8.81 20.39
CA ASN A 404 -0.23 8.67 21.14
C ASN A 404 -0.53 8.81 22.62
N GLY A 405 -0.03 7.92 23.46
CA GLY A 405 -0.23 7.96 24.90
C GLY A 405 1.07 7.67 25.66
N ASN A 406 1.19 8.25 26.83
CA ASN A 406 2.34 8.09 27.72
C ASN A 406 2.14 6.98 28.77
N LEU A 407 1.67 5.81 28.31
CA LEU A 407 1.51 4.62 29.12
C LEU A 407 2.24 3.44 28.46
N THR A 408 3.04 2.71 29.25
CA THR A 408 3.88 1.57 28.80
C THR A 408 3.08 0.56 28.00
N TYR A 409 3.50 0.32 26.74
CA TYR A 409 2.91 -0.66 25.80
C TYR A 409 1.40 -0.55 25.61
N ALA A 410 0.82 0.61 25.86
CA ALA A 410 -0.62 0.79 25.78
C ALA A 410 -1.13 0.70 24.34
N GLY A 411 -2.04 -0.24 24.11
CA GLY A 411 -2.60 -0.49 22.78
C GLY A 411 -3.64 0.55 22.39
N MET A 412 -3.49 1.16 21.18
CA MET A 412 -4.45 2.11 20.64
C MET A 412 -5.41 1.47 19.62
N ASN A 413 -5.22 0.18 19.32
CA ASN A 413 -5.94 -0.49 18.23
C ASN A 413 -7.46 -0.46 18.43
N THR A 414 -7.91 -0.76 19.64
CA THR A 414 -9.34 -0.79 19.98
C THR A 414 -10.02 0.55 19.76
N VAL A 415 -9.44 1.64 20.28
CA VAL A 415 -10.03 2.97 20.14
C VAL A 415 -9.98 3.47 18.71
N ASN A 416 -8.88 3.25 17.98
CA ASN A 416 -8.76 3.69 16.61
C ASN A 416 -9.74 2.96 15.68
N PHE A 417 -9.98 1.66 15.86
CA PHE A 417 -11.03 0.95 15.11
C PHE A 417 -12.43 1.48 15.48
N ALA A 418 -12.70 1.74 16.76
CA ALA A 418 -13.97 2.34 17.19
C ALA A 418 -14.19 3.71 16.53
N VAL A 419 -13.18 4.55 16.51
CA VAL A 419 -13.24 5.88 15.88
C VAL A 419 -13.48 5.78 14.38
N MET A 420 -12.76 4.90 13.68
CA MET A 420 -12.94 4.73 12.23
C MET A 420 -14.34 4.19 11.88
N ASP A 421 -14.83 3.18 12.59
CA ASP A 421 -16.19 2.65 12.40
C ASP A 421 -17.26 3.73 12.69
N THR A 422 -17.03 4.53 13.74
CA THR A 422 -17.93 5.63 14.11
C THR A 422 -17.95 6.72 13.04
N LEU A 423 -16.79 7.13 12.52
CA LEU A 423 -16.70 8.11 11.43
C LEU A 423 -17.43 7.62 10.18
N ILE A 424 -17.18 6.37 9.77
CA ILE A 424 -17.84 5.77 8.59
C ILE A 424 -19.35 5.76 8.78
N SER A 425 -19.84 5.34 9.95
CA SER A 425 -21.27 5.22 10.24
C SER A 425 -21.96 6.57 10.37
N LEU A 426 -21.47 7.46 11.26
CA LEU A 426 -22.12 8.75 11.55
C LEU A 426 -22.07 9.72 10.37
N ALA A 427 -20.96 9.76 9.66
CA ALA A 427 -20.82 10.64 8.50
C ALA A 427 -21.33 9.97 7.20
N GLY A 428 -21.80 8.71 7.25
CA GLY A 428 -22.26 7.97 6.09
C GLY A 428 -21.22 7.87 4.98
N LEU A 429 -19.94 7.65 5.38
CA LEU A 429 -18.84 7.67 4.43
C LEU A 429 -18.90 6.49 3.46
N LYS A 430 -18.65 6.80 2.20
CA LYS A 430 -18.48 5.82 1.12
C LYS A 430 -17.07 5.91 0.57
N PRO A 431 -16.50 4.80 0.05
CA PRO A 431 -15.24 4.84 -0.67
C PRO A 431 -15.35 5.72 -1.91
N ARG A 432 -14.20 6.12 -2.46
CA ARG A 432 -14.16 6.83 -3.74
C ARG A 432 -14.78 5.99 -4.84
N GLU A 433 -15.54 6.62 -5.71
CA GLU A 433 -16.17 6.00 -6.88
C GLU A 433 -15.30 6.24 -8.12
N LEU A 434 -15.08 5.18 -8.90
CA LEU A 434 -14.33 5.25 -10.14
C LEU A 434 -15.23 5.86 -11.23
N PRO A 435 -14.82 6.94 -11.93
CA PRO A 435 -15.56 7.43 -13.09
C PRO A 435 -15.54 6.42 -14.24
N VAL A 436 -16.61 6.41 -15.04
CA VAL A 436 -16.72 5.54 -16.21
C VAL A 436 -15.74 6.00 -17.28
N SER A 437 -14.85 5.10 -17.72
CA SER A 437 -13.94 5.41 -18.83
C SER A 437 -14.69 5.60 -20.16
N PRO A 438 -14.19 6.46 -21.08
CA PRO A 438 -14.81 6.67 -22.38
C PRO A 438 -15.04 5.38 -23.16
N ILE A 439 -14.09 4.44 -23.12
CA ILE A 439 -14.20 3.16 -23.83
C ILE A 439 -15.29 2.25 -23.23
N LEU A 440 -15.41 2.19 -21.90
CA LEU A 440 -16.50 1.44 -21.26
C LEU A 440 -17.87 2.01 -21.60
N LYS A 441 -17.99 3.34 -21.62
CA LYS A 441 -19.23 4.01 -22.02
C LYS A 441 -19.59 3.68 -23.47
N LEU A 442 -18.62 3.80 -24.38
CA LEU A 442 -18.81 3.46 -25.80
C LEU A 442 -19.30 2.02 -25.97
N ARG A 443 -18.62 1.05 -25.33
CA ARG A 443 -18.99 -0.36 -25.43
C ARG A 443 -20.34 -0.67 -24.80
N LYS A 444 -20.71 -0.04 -23.68
CA LYS A 444 -22.07 -0.13 -23.14
C LYS A 444 -23.11 0.31 -24.17
N ASP A 445 -22.93 1.49 -24.78
CA ASP A 445 -23.88 2.07 -25.71
C ASP A 445 -24.04 1.18 -26.98
N GLU A 446 -22.96 0.56 -27.44
CA GLU A 446 -22.97 -0.40 -28.54
C GLU A 446 -23.67 -1.71 -28.17
N LEU A 447 -23.38 -2.27 -26.99
CA LEU A 447 -24.03 -3.49 -26.49
C LEU A 447 -25.54 -3.30 -26.34
N VAL A 448 -25.98 -2.18 -25.80
CA VAL A 448 -27.41 -1.86 -25.64
C VAL A 448 -28.12 -1.85 -27.00
N LYS A 449 -27.48 -1.35 -28.07
CA LYS A 449 -28.05 -1.33 -29.43
C LYS A 449 -28.11 -2.71 -30.09
N LEU A 450 -27.22 -3.62 -29.72
CA LEU A 450 -27.15 -4.97 -30.29
C LEU A 450 -28.09 -5.95 -29.59
N LEU A 451 -28.39 -5.75 -28.31
CA LEU A 451 -29.26 -6.62 -27.53
C LEU A 451 -30.77 -6.31 -27.76
N PRO A 452 -31.66 -7.33 -27.75
CA PRO A 452 -31.38 -8.75 -27.65
C PRO A 452 -31.13 -9.46 -28.99
N ASP A 453 -31.22 -8.75 -30.13
CA ASP A 453 -31.35 -9.33 -31.46
C ASP A 453 -30.03 -9.64 -32.15
N TRP A 454 -28.92 -9.05 -31.70
CA TRP A 454 -27.58 -9.26 -32.25
C TRP A 454 -27.44 -8.94 -33.74
N ASN A 455 -28.29 -8.06 -34.27
CA ASN A 455 -28.28 -7.70 -35.67
C ASN A 455 -26.94 -7.06 -36.07
N ASN A 456 -26.29 -7.62 -37.11
CA ASN A 456 -24.98 -7.19 -37.61
C ASN A 456 -23.81 -7.31 -36.58
N ALA A 457 -24.01 -7.96 -35.44
CA ALA A 457 -22.98 -8.05 -34.39
C ALA A 457 -21.67 -8.68 -34.88
N ALA A 458 -21.75 -9.75 -35.71
CA ALA A 458 -20.56 -10.42 -36.28
C ALA A 458 -19.73 -9.53 -37.21
N LYS A 459 -20.33 -8.46 -37.77
CA LYS A 459 -19.65 -7.51 -38.69
C LYS A 459 -19.22 -6.23 -37.95
N SER A 460 -19.60 -6.08 -36.71
CA SER A 460 -19.28 -4.90 -35.90
C SER A 460 -17.84 -4.98 -35.37
N ALA A 461 -17.18 -3.85 -35.21
CA ALA A 461 -15.88 -3.73 -34.56
C ALA A 461 -15.98 -3.69 -33.02
N VAL A 462 -17.05 -4.25 -32.43
CA VAL A 462 -17.31 -4.23 -30.99
C VAL A 462 -16.63 -5.40 -30.28
N PHE A 463 -16.60 -6.57 -30.92
CA PHE A 463 -16.24 -7.82 -30.29
C PHE A 463 -14.83 -8.29 -30.64
N ALA A 464 -14.18 -8.92 -29.68
CA ALA A 464 -12.87 -9.55 -29.84
C ALA A 464 -12.94 -10.81 -30.70
N VAL A 465 -11.79 -11.22 -31.23
CA VAL A 465 -11.66 -12.38 -32.14
C VAL A 465 -12.16 -13.70 -31.54
N ASN A 466 -12.05 -13.86 -30.21
CA ASN A 466 -12.53 -15.07 -29.50
C ASN A 466 -14.05 -15.08 -29.27
N PHE A 467 -14.72 -13.93 -29.32
CA PHE A 467 -16.06 -13.77 -28.75
C PHE A 467 -17.12 -14.69 -29.37
N PHE A 468 -17.19 -14.78 -30.70
CA PHE A 468 -18.15 -15.66 -31.39
C PHE A 468 -17.65 -17.11 -31.54
N PRO A 469 -16.34 -17.39 -31.69
CA PRO A 469 -15.82 -18.76 -31.56
C PRO A 469 -16.10 -19.42 -30.20
N ASP A 470 -16.02 -18.69 -29.08
CA ASP A 470 -16.30 -19.21 -27.74
C ASP A 470 -17.78 -19.57 -27.54
N ARG A 471 -18.68 -18.81 -28.17
CA ARG A 471 -20.12 -19.07 -28.16
C ARG A 471 -20.76 -18.42 -29.38
N SER A 472 -21.42 -19.25 -30.22
CA SER A 472 -21.99 -18.75 -31.47
C SER A 472 -23.04 -17.66 -31.28
N ILE A 473 -23.20 -16.80 -32.29
CA ILE A 473 -24.15 -15.70 -32.28
C ILE A 473 -25.60 -16.19 -32.10
N GLU A 474 -25.95 -17.36 -32.67
CA GLU A 474 -27.27 -17.97 -32.57
C GLU A 474 -27.59 -18.34 -31.12
N LEU A 475 -26.63 -18.95 -30.42
CA LEU A 475 -26.77 -19.30 -29.01
C LEU A 475 -26.86 -18.06 -28.11
N ARG A 476 -26.09 -17.01 -28.43
CA ARG A 476 -26.16 -15.73 -27.70
C ARG A 476 -27.49 -15.04 -27.92
N LYS A 477 -27.96 -14.99 -29.16
CA LYS A 477 -29.27 -14.42 -29.53
C LYS A 477 -30.42 -15.14 -28.82
N LYS A 478 -30.45 -16.48 -28.91
CA LYS A 478 -31.47 -17.30 -28.25
C LYS A 478 -31.51 -17.05 -26.73
N ALA A 479 -30.32 -17.00 -26.08
CA ALA A 479 -30.23 -16.78 -24.64
C ALA A 479 -30.66 -15.37 -24.24
N SER A 480 -30.23 -14.33 -24.97
CA SER A 480 -30.62 -12.95 -24.67
C SER A 480 -32.10 -12.71 -24.90
N GLN A 481 -32.66 -13.19 -26.02
CA GLN A 481 -34.10 -13.08 -26.29
C GLN A 481 -34.96 -13.74 -25.22
N ALA A 482 -34.55 -14.92 -24.70
CA ALA A 482 -35.23 -15.58 -23.61
C ALA A 482 -35.23 -14.74 -22.30
N LEU A 483 -34.11 -14.10 -21.99
CA LEU A 483 -34.01 -13.21 -20.82
C LEU A 483 -34.87 -11.94 -21.01
N PHE A 484 -34.81 -11.30 -22.18
CA PHE A 484 -35.58 -10.11 -22.47
C PHE A 484 -37.10 -10.39 -22.49
N ALA A 485 -37.52 -11.56 -22.98
CA ALA A 485 -38.92 -11.97 -22.93
C ALA A 485 -39.43 -12.10 -21.47
N LYS A 486 -38.60 -12.56 -20.54
CA LYS A 486 -38.96 -12.66 -19.13
C LYS A 486 -39.14 -11.30 -18.46
N ILE A 487 -38.23 -10.36 -18.70
CA ILE A 487 -38.28 -9.05 -18.05
C ILE A 487 -39.35 -8.14 -18.63
N GLY A 488 -39.89 -8.45 -19.84
CA GLY A 488 -40.90 -7.67 -20.52
C GLY A 488 -40.36 -6.38 -21.15
N LYS A 489 -41.20 -5.38 -21.32
CA LYS A 489 -40.80 -4.10 -21.91
C LYS A 489 -39.76 -3.39 -21.05
N ILE A 490 -38.69 -2.91 -21.70
CA ILE A 490 -37.62 -2.17 -21.01
C ILE A 490 -38.19 -0.85 -20.48
N ARG A 491 -37.94 -0.56 -19.22
CA ARG A 491 -38.33 0.69 -18.53
C ARG A 491 -37.16 1.61 -18.31
N ASN A 492 -35.96 1.01 -17.98
CA ASN A 492 -34.78 1.78 -17.67
C ASN A 492 -33.50 0.98 -17.99
N ILE A 493 -32.41 1.68 -18.25
CA ILE A 493 -31.05 1.13 -18.33
C ILE A 493 -30.20 1.95 -17.38
N THR A 494 -29.70 1.29 -16.34
CA THR A 494 -28.95 1.98 -15.28
C THR A 494 -27.62 2.52 -15.79
N GLU A 495 -27.04 3.46 -15.03
CA GLU A 495 -25.68 3.88 -15.27
C GLU A 495 -24.69 2.71 -15.12
N LEU A 496 -23.59 2.77 -15.89
CA LEU A 496 -22.51 1.79 -15.82
C LEU A 496 -21.77 1.96 -14.48
N LYS A 497 -21.60 0.86 -13.76
CA LYS A 497 -20.73 0.77 -12.58
C LYS A 497 -19.38 0.18 -12.99
N PRO A 498 -18.33 0.98 -13.12
CA PRO A 498 -17.01 0.48 -13.49
C PRO A 498 -16.37 -0.25 -12.31
N LEU A 499 -15.77 -1.43 -12.59
CA LEU A 499 -14.93 -2.16 -11.65
C LEU A 499 -13.45 -1.80 -11.84
N ASN A 500 -13.08 -1.45 -13.08
CA ASN A 500 -11.82 -0.84 -13.47
C ASN A 500 -12.00 -0.12 -14.82
N GLN A 501 -10.91 0.31 -15.45
CA GLN A 501 -10.97 1.07 -16.71
C GLN A 501 -11.52 0.27 -17.91
N LEU A 502 -11.52 -1.08 -17.83
CA LEU A 502 -11.84 -2.00 -18.94
C LEU A 502 -12.90 -3.04 -18.57
N ARG A 503 -13.57 -2.88 -17.43
CA ARG A 503 -14.55 -3.85 -16.92
C ARG A 503 -15.61 -3.17 -16.06
N GLY A 504 -16.87 -3.57 -16.23
CA GLY A 504 -17.96 -3.04 -15.43
C GLY A 504 -19.28 -3.76 -15.67
N ASN A 505 -20.31 -3.33 -14.98
CA ASN A 505 -21.66 -3.84 -15.12
C ASN A 505 -22.71 -2.72 -15.09
N PHE A 506 -23.88 -3.01 -15.68
CA PHE A 506 -25.08 -2.18 -15.64
C PHE A 506 -26.31 -3.09 -15.66
N GLN A 507 -27.48 -2.55 -15.37
CA GLN A 507 -28.73 -3.31 -15.41
C GLN A 507 -29.66 -2.79 -16.50
N ILE A 508 -30.38 -3.73 -17.12
CA ILE A 508 -31.52 -3.46 -18.00
C ILE A 508 -32.76 -3.84 -17.21
N GLU A 509 -33.55 -2.86 -16.84
CA GLU A 509 -34.74 -3.01 -16.02
C GLU A 509 -36.00 -3.06 -16.91
N GLY A 510 -36.75 -4.13 -16.79
CA GLY A 510 -38.02 -4.33 -17.49
C GLY A 510 -39.22 -4.27 -16.55
N GLU A 511 -40.42 -4.56 -17.11
CA GLU A 511 -41.68 -4.57 -16.36
C GLU A 511 -41.72 -5.67 -15.30
N ASN A 512 -41.16 -6.84 -15.59
CA ASN A 512 -41.29 -8.04 -14.79
C ASN A 512 -39.99 -8.50 -14.12
N GLY A 513 -38.86 -7.78 -14.30
CA GLY A 513 -37.55 -8.13 -13.73
C GLY A 513 -36.43 -7.32 -14.32
N SER A 514 -35.20 -7.71 -14.03
CA SER A 514 -33.99 -7.02 -14.53
C SER A 514 -32.95 -8.01 -15.00
N ILE A 515 -32.08 -7.57 -15.91
CA ILE A 515 -30.89 -8.30 -16.38
C ILE A 515 -29.67 -7.54 -15.91
N ASP A 516 -28.79 -8.20 -15.18
CA ASP A 516 -27.44 -7.70 -14.91
C ASP A 516 -26.55 -8.01 -16.13
N VAL A 517 -25.92 -6.96 -16.66
CA VAL A 517 -25.05 -7.02 -17.83
C VAL A 517 -23.63 -6.73 -17.38
N TYR A 518 -22.78 -7.75 -17.33
CA TYR A 518 -21.37 -7.66 -17.01
C TYR A 518 -20.53 -7.84 -18.28
N PHE A 519 -19.52 -7.01 -18.49
CA PHE A 519 -18.61 -7.15 -19.62
C PHE A 519 -17.18 -6.76 -19.30
N THR A 520 -16.23 -7.36 -20.06
CA THR A 520 -14.80 -7.05 -19.99
C THR A 520 -14.25 -6.77 -21.39
N LEU A 521 -13.23 -5.92 -21.42
CA LEU A 521 -12.57 -5.54 -22.67
C LEU A 521 -11.18 -6.19 -22.81
N THR A 522 -10.73 -6.35 -24.04
CA THR A 522 -9.39 -6.84 -24.40
C THR A 522 -8.30 -5.82 -24.07
N PRO A 523 -7.01 -6.25 -24.04
CA PRO A 523 -5.87 -5.33 -23.92
C PRO A 523 -5.58 -4.51 -25.18
N GLU A 524 -6.31 -4.72 -26.28
CA GLU A 524 -6.17 -3.95 -27.51
C GLU A 524 -6.59 -2.48 -27.31
N ASN A 525 -6.12 -1.59 -28.17
CA ASN A 525 -6.52 -0.18 -28.17
C ASN A 525 -7.10 0.20 -29.55
N PRO A 526 -8.43 0.53 -29.62
CA PRO A 526 -9.40 0.50 -28.54
C PRO A 526 -9.78 -0.91 -28.08
N GLY A 527 -10.07 -1.07 -26.77
CA GLY A 527 -10.48 -2.35 -26.20
C GLY A 527 -11.79 -2.87 -26.80
N LEU A 528 -11.83 -4.16 -27.12
CA LEU A 528 -12.96 -4.89 -27.69
C LEU A 528 -13.67 -5.73 -26.61
N VAL A 529 -14.95 -5.97 -26.73
CA VAL A 529 -15.69 -6.84 -25.81
C VAL A 529 -15.24 -8.28 -26.00
N GLN A 530 -14.54 -8.83 -25.01
CA GLN A 530 -14.06 -10.22 -24.99
C GLN A 530 -14.97 -11.14 -24.19
N GLN A 531 -15.67 -10.63 -23.20
CA GLN A 531 -16.64 -11.35 -22.38
C GLN A 531 -17.90 -10.52 -22.20
N LEU A 532 -19.05 -11.17 -22.26
CA LEU A 532 -20.36 -10.58 -21.96
C LEU A 532 -21.24 -11.63 -21.28
N ASP A 533 -21.63 -11.34 -20.06
CA ASP A 533 -22.52 -12.15 -19.25
C ASP A 533 -23.84 -11.40 -19.03
N LEU A 534 -24.93 -12.09 -19.30
CA LEU A 534 -26.30 -11.64 -19.05
C LEU A 534 -26.92 -12.55 -17.99
N LYS A 535 -27.31 -12.01 -16.85
CA LYS A 535 -27.89 -12.75 -15.74
C LYS A 535 -29.20 -12.14 -15.31
N GLU A 536 -30.23 -12.98 -15.13
CA GLU A 536 -31.48 -12.58 -14.49
C GLU A 536 -31.22 -12.14 -13.05
N VAL A 537 -31.72 -10.99 -12.64
CA VAL A 537 -31.67 -10.54 -11.25
C VAL A 537 -32.88 -11.11 -10.55
N ILE A 538 -32.64 -12.11 -9.70
CA ILE A 538 -33.67 -12.67 -8.82
C ILE A 538 -33.84 -11.68 -7.65
N LYS A 539 -35.07 -11.18 -7.48
CA LYS A 539 -35.43 -10.28 -6.37
C LYS A 539 -35.52 -11.02 -5.06
#